data_17d13f59fe18aa8ae584fc189e2ae359
#
_entry.id   17d13f59fe18aa8ae584fc189e2ae359
#
_cell.length_a   1.000
_cell.length_b   1.000
_cell.length_c   1.000
_cell.angle_alpha   90.00
_cell.angle_beta   90.00
_cell.angle_gamma   90.00
#
_symmetry.space_group_name_H-M   'P 1'
#
loop_
_entity.id
_entity.type
_entity.pdbx_description
1 polymer ?
#
loop_
_entity_poly.entity_id
_entity_poly.type
_entity_poly.pdbx_seq_one_letter_code
_entity_poly.pdbx_strand_id
1 'polypeptide(L)'
;MGEIEDTVDVLVIGAGPSGAAFTWSLSEAGIDVLCLEQGDWPDKAAYPPLFDDLEVRRQTDFNPDPNVRGLPQDYPINNAESSIDPLMHNAVGGSSIHWGAHFPRFHPSDFKVRTLDGVGADWPVSYQELEPYFDLNDRMMGVAGLVGDTAYPPKSP
;
A
#
# COMPACT_ATOMS: atom_id res chain seq x y z
N MET A 1 15.26 -10.52 37.01
CA MET A 1 14.25 -10.32 35.98
C MET A 1 14.93 -10.81 34.70
N GLY A 2 14.59 -12.03 34.24
CA GLY A 2 15.18 -12.56 33.02
C GLY A 2 14.73 -11.72 31.86
N GLU A 3 15.67 -11.35 30.98
CA GLU A 3 15.35 -10.80 29.67
C GLU A 3 14.53 -11.88 28.93
N ILE A 4 13.30 -11.54 28.57
CA ILE A 4 12.52 -12.34 27.62
C ILE A 4 13.11 -11.97 26.26
N GLU A 5 13.95 -12.84 25.71
CA GLU A 5 14.33 -12.74 24.28
C GLU A 5 13.11 -13.20 23.46
N ASP A 6 12.28 -12.25 23.07
CA ASP A 6 11.28 -12.49 22.04
C ASP A 6 12.02 -12.55 20.69
N THR A 7 12.35 -13.74 20.26
CA THR A 7 12.95 -13.99 18.93
C THR A 7 11.86 -14.39 17.95
N VAL A 8 11.89 -13.81 16.77
CA VAL A 8 11.02 -14.17 15.64
C VAL A 8 11.90 -14.50 14.43
N ASP A 9 11.38 -15.32 13.51
CA ASP A 9 12.10 -15.66 12.30
C ASP A 9 12.23 -14.47 11.36
N VAL A 10 11.17 -13.64 11.28
CA VAL A 10 11.13 -12.48 10.39
C VAL A 10 10.51 -11.28 11.08
N LEU A 11 11.20 -10.14 11.00
CA LEU A 11 10.69 -8.84 11.43
C LEU A 11 10.28 -8.03 10.20
N VAL A 12 9.01 -7.65 10.13
CA VAL A 12 8.47 -6.75 9.11
C VAL A 12 8.29 -5.36 9.69
N ILE A 13 8.81 -4.34 9.02
CA ILE A 13 8.69 -2.94 9.43
C ILE A 13 7.66 -2.23 8.54
N GLY A 14 6.57 -1.83 9.15
CA GLY A 14 5.44 -1.15 8.50
C GLY A 14 4.32 -2.09 8.07
N ALA A 15 3.09 -1.79 8.50
CA ALA A 15 1.87 -2.54 8.17
C ALA A 15 1.04 -1.87 7.05
N GLY A 16 1.69 -1.19 6.11
CA GLY A 16 1.08 -0.80 4.84
C GLY A 16 0.81 -2.04 3.95
N PRO A 17 0.23 -1.88 2.75
CA PRO A 17 -0.18 -3.00 1.89
C PRO A 17 0.92 -4.03 1.65
N SER A 18 2.15 -3.60 1.40
CA SER A 18 3.29 -4.49 1.17
C SER A 18 3.65 -5.29 2.44
N GLY A 19 3.80 -4.62 3.59
CA GLY A 19 4.12 -5.28 4.84
C GLY A 19 3.02 -6.26 5.29
N ALA A 20 1.76 -5.87 5.10
CA ALA A 20 0.62 -6.74 5.38
C ALA A 20 0.64 -8.00 4.50
N ALA A 21 0.92 -7.88 3.19
CA ALA A 21 1.02 -9.01 2.27
C ALA A 21 2.19 -9.94 2.65
N PHE A 22 3.35 -9.38 3.01
CA PHE A 22 4.50 -10.16 3.49
C PHE A 22 4.16 -10.90 4.77
N THR A 23 3.63 -10.20 5.77
CA THR A 23 3.26 -10.78 7.07
C THR A 23 2.26 -11.93 6.88
N TRP A 24 1.23 -11.70 6.07
CA TRP A 24 0.24 -12.73 5.76
C TRP A 24 0.86 -13.96 5.08
N SER A 25 1.63 -13.75 4.00
CA SER A 25 2.23 -14.85 3.23
C SER A 25 3.20 -15.70 4.05
N LEU A 26 4.02 -15.05 4.88
CA LEU A 26 4.98 -15.75 5.73
C LEU A 26 4.28 -16.51 6.85
N SER A 27 3.25 -15.90 7.46
CA SER A 27 2.45 -16.55 8.50
C SER A 27 1.70 -17.78 7.96
N GLU A 28 1.12 -17.71 6.75
CA GLU A 28 0.51 -18.87 6.09
C GLU A 28 1.53 -19.99 5.80
N ALA A 29 2.79 -19.63 5.60
CA ALA A 29 3.88 -20.59 5.43
C ALA A 29 4.38 -21.16 6.78
N GLY A 30 3.79 -20.76 7.92
CA GLY A 30 4.17 -21.23 9.25
C GLY A 30 5.46 -20.60 9.80
N ILE A 31 5.89 -19.48 9.24
CA ILE A 31 7.05 -18.71 9.71
C ILE A 31 6.60 -17.78 10.83
N ASP A 32 7.38 -17.68 11.89
CA ASP A 32 7.12 -16.78 13.01
C ASP A 32 7.47 -15.35 12.61
N VAL A 33 6.44 -14.48 12.52
CA VAL A 33 6.56 -13.13 11.98
C VAL A 33 6.08 -12.10 12.98
N LEU A 34 6.90 -11.09 13.24
CA LEU A 34 6.50 -9.87 13.95
C LEU A 34 6.42 -8.71 12.96
N CYS A 35 5.27 -8.04 12.92
CA CYS A 35 5.10 -6.80 12.16
C CYS A 35 5.03 -5.60 13.11
N LEU A 36 5.95 -4.65 12.93
CA LEU A 36 5.97 -3.39 13.68
C LEU A 36 5.38 -2.28 12.80
N GLU A 37 4.44 -1.54 13.39
CA GLU A 37 3.83 -0.37 12.76
C GLU A 37 3.98 0.84 13.66
N GLN A 38 4.24 2.00 13.07
CA GLN A 38 4.41 3.25 13.81
C GLN A 38 3.05 3.84 14.22
N GLY A 39 2.05 3.70 13.38
CA GLY A 39 0.71 4.24 13.58
C GLY A 39 -0.21 3.29 14.35
N ASP A 40 -1.25 3.86 14.95
CA ASP A 40 -2.27 3.11 15.66
C ASP A 40 -3.28 2.45 14.72
N TRP A 41 -4.09 1.56 15.27
CA TRP A 41 -5.26 1.05 14.58
C TRP A 41 -6.25 2.20 14.32
N PRO A 42 -6.70 2.39 13.05
CA PRO A 42 -7.71 3.40 12.78
C PRO A 42 -8.99 3.12 13.55
N ASP A 43 -9.51 4.14 14.25
CA ASP A 43 -10.83 4.03 14.86
C ASP A 43 -11.89 4.05 13.75
N LYS A 44 -12.58 2.93 13.58
CA LYS A 44 -13.66 2.80 12.58
C LYS A 44 -14.81 3.79 12.81
N ALA A 45 -15.02 4.21 14.06
CA ALA A 45 -16.03 5.20 14.40
C ALA A 45 -15.64 6.63 13.99
N ALA A 46 -14.33 6.88 13.81
CA ALA A 46 -13.82 8.16 13.34
C ALA A 46 -13.82 8.29 11.82
N TYR A 47 -14.10 7.20 11.07
CA TYR A 47 -14.25 7.31 9.62
C TYR A 47 -15.42 8.24 9.28
N PRO A 48 -15.21 9.21 8.39
CA PRO A 48 -16.28 10.09 7.97
C PRO A 48 -17.42 9.29 7.32
N PRO A 49 -18.67 9.72 7.47
CA PRO A 49 -19.80 9.10 6.80
C PRO A 49 -19.55 8.98 5.29
N LEU A 50 -20.10 7.94 4.68
CA LEU A 50 -19.89 7.61 3.25
C LEU A 50 -20.26 8.73 2.26
N PHE A 51 -20.91 9.78 2.72
CA PHE A 51 -21.47 10.87 1.88
C PHE A 51 -20.77 12.21 2.06
N ASP A 52 -19.70 12.28 2.87
CA ASP A 52 -18.97 13.55 3.00
C ASP A 52 -18.10 13.79 1.77
N ASP A 53 -18.15 15.01 1.28
CA ASP A 53 -17.31 15.46 0.19
C ASP A 53 -15.82 15.41 0.58
N LEU A 54 -14.96 15.09 -0.38
CA LEU A 54 -13.52 14.98 -0.17
C LEU A 54 -12.91 16.26 0.42
N GLU A 55 -13.46 17.40 0.04
CA GLU A 55 -13.06 18.74 0.53
C GLU A 55 -13.31 18.89 2.03
N VAL A 56 -14.40 18.34 2.53
CA VAL A 56 -14.71 18.34 3.97
C VAL A 56 -13.75 17.43 4.72
N ARG A 57 -13.44 16.26 4.16
CA ARG A 57 -12.49 15.30 4.76
C ARG A 57 -11.09 15.86 4.88
N ARG A 58 -10.66 16.68 3.92
CA ARG A 58 -9.35 17.35 3.95
C ARG A 58 -9.19 18.36 5.08
N GLN A 59 -10.25 18.73 5.75
CA GLN A 59 -10.23 19.65 6.90
C GLN A 59 -10.22 18.90 8.25
N THR A 60 -10.11 17.57 8.24
CA THR A 60 -10.20 16.73 9.42
C THR A 60 -8.89 15.97 9.65
N ASP A 61 -8.88 15.12 10.67
CA ASP A 61 -7.83 14.17 11.00
C ASP A 61 -7.55 13.15 9.86
N PHE A 62 -8.39 13.15 8.82
CA PHE A 62 -8.22 12.38 7.59
C PHE A 62 -7.50 13.15 6.47
N ASN A 63 -6.97 14.35 6.73
CA ASN A 63 -6.14 15.02 5.73
C ASN A 63 -4.94 14.13 5.37
N PRO A 64 -4.69 13.86 4.07
CA PRO A 64 -3.57 13.02 3.66
C PRO A 64 -2.19 13.68 3.86
N ASP A 65 -2.14 15.00 4.04
CA ASP A 65 -0.92 15.74 4.36
C ASP A 65 -0.69 15.75 5.89
N PRO A 66 0.37 15.10 6.39
CA PRO A 66 0.65 15.06 7.83
C PRO A 66 1.02 16.43 8.40
N ASN A 67 1.60 17.34 7.59
CA ASN A 67 1.90 18.70 8.02
C ASN A 67 0.62 19.53 8.28
N VAL A 68 -0.46 19.21 7.57
CA VAL A 68 -1.80 19.83 7.77
C VAL A 68 -2.58 19.12 8.85
N ARG A 69 -2.57 17.79 8.86
CA ARG A 69 -3.29 16.97 9.85
C ARG A 69 -2.76 17.18 11.27
N GLY A 70 -1.43 17.16 11.44
CA GLY A 70 -0.76 17.51 12.68
C GLY A 70 -1.16 16.69 13.90
N LEU A 71 -1.50 15.39 13.74
CA LEU A 71 -1.81 14.50 14.85
C LEU A 71 -0.55 14.20 15.69
N PRO A 72 -0.69 13.84 16.98
CA PRO A 72 0.46 13.56 17.84
C PRO A 72 1.39 12.45 17.33
N GLN A 73 0.86 11.49 16.58
CA GLN A 73 1.63 10.41 15.94
C GLN A 73 2.26 10.82 14.61
N ASP A 74 1.88 11.96 14.06
CA ASP A 74 2.48 12.47 12.83
C ASP A 74 3.86 13.09 13.12
N TYR A 75 4.75 12.98 12.17
CA TYR A 75 6.00 13.74 12.15
C TYR A 75 6.01 14.65 10.91
N PRO A 76 6.60 15.84 11.01
CA PRO A 76 6.62 16.78 9.89
C PRO A 76 7.44 16.21 8.73
N ILE A 77 6.94 16.42 7.52
CA ILE A 77 7.67 16.13 6.30
C ILE A 77 8.38 17.39 5.83
N ASN A 78 9.69 17.31 5.63
CA ASN A 78 10.44 18.39 5.02
C ASN A 78 10.32 18.28 3.49
N ASN A 79 9.45 19.09 2.91
CA ASN A 79 9.22 19.19 1.46
C ASN A 79 9.71 20.51 0.86
N ALA A 80 10.53 21.27 1.58
CA ALA A 80 10.95 22.62 1.18
C ALA A 80 11.67 22.67 -0.18
N GLU A 81 12.35 21.60 -0.57
CA GLU A 81 13.06 21.49 -1.85
C GLU A 81 12.35 20.52 -2.84
N SER A 82 11.16 20.05 -2.50
CA SER A 82 10.38 19.13 -3.34
C SER A 82 9.40 19.89 -4.22
N SER A 83 9.26 19.46 -5.47
CA SER A 83 8.22 19.97 -6.37
C SER A 83 6.84 19.34 -6.12
N ILE A 84 6.77 18.38 -5.23
CA ILE A 84 5.53 17.67 -4.83
C ILE A 84 5.42 17.63 -3.31
N ASP A 85 4.20 17.68 -2.81
CA ASP A 85 3.90 17.47 -1.40
C ASP A 85 3.66 15.97 -1.15
N PRO A 86 4.56 15.27 -0.42
CA PRO A 86 4.36 13.85 -0.13
C PRO A 86 3.17 13.67 0.80
N LEU A 87 2.26 12.79 0.43
CA LEU A 87 1.10 12.43 1.23
C LEU A 87 1.36 11.11 1.94
N MET A 88 1.03 11.02 3.23
CA MET A 88 1.14 9.80 4.00
C MET A 88 0.15 9.77 5.16
N HIS A 89 -0.18 8.57 5.60
CA HIS A 89 -1.01 8.36 6.78
C HIS A 89 -0.36 7.36 7.73
N ASN A 90 -0.15 7.78 8.98
CA ASN A 90 0.41 6.94 10.03
C ASN A 90 -0.70 6.13 10.71
N ALA A 91 -0.89 4.91 10.23
CA ALA A 91 -1.85 3.98 10.80
C ALA A 91 -1.54 2.57 10.31
N VAL A 92 -2.09 1.55 10.98
CA VAL A 92 -2.14 0.20 10.40
C VAL A 92 -2.90 0.26 9.08
N GLY A 93 -2.25 -0.18 7.99
CA GLY A 93 -2.70 0.00 6.63
C GLY A 93 -2.03 1.15 5.88
N GLY A 94 -1.43 2.11 6.60
CA GLY A 94 -0.71 3.23 6.03
C GLY A 94 -1.58 4.08 5.10
N SER A 95 -0.99 4.64 4.06
CA SER A 95 -1.68 5.50 3.09
C SER A 95 -2.79 4.80 2.30
N SER A 96 -2.93 3.46 2.38
CA SER A 96 -4.06 2.77 1.76
C SER A 96 -5.43 3.14 2.37
N ILE A 97 -5.44 3.78 3.55
CA ILE A 97 -6.66 4.35 4.15
C ILE A 97 -7.31 5.41 3.22
N HIS A 98 -6.50 6.11 2.44
CA HIS A 98 -6.97 7.10 1.45
C HIS A 98 -7.17 6.52 0.05
N TRP A 99 -7.13 5.20 -0.09
CA TRP A 99 -7.25 4.55 -1.38
C TRP A 99 -8.64 4.76 -2.01
N GLY A 100 -8.64 5.22 -3.25
CA GLY A 100 -9.86 5.46 -4.03
C GLY A 100 -10.41 4.22 -4.75
N ALA A 101 -10.02 3.02 -4.33
CA ALA A 101 -10.46 1.73 -4.88
C ALA A 101 -10.15 1.50 -6.38
N HIS A 102 -9.21 2.25 -6.95
CA HIS A 102 -8.68 1.95 -8.28
C HIS A 102 -7.54 0.94 -8.16
N PHE A 103 -7.69 -0.21 -8.83
CA PHE A 103 -6.73 -1.32 -8.74
C PHE A 103 -6.35 -1.86 -10.12
N PRO A 104 -5.82 -1.03 -11.03
CA PRO A 104 -5.32 -1.50 -12.32
C PRO A 104 -4.03 -2.30 -12.12
N ARG A 105 -3.83 -3.34 -12.93
CA ARG A 105 -2.51 -3.97 -13.04
C ARG A 105 -1.58 -3.06 -13.84
N PHE A 106 -0.28 -3.23 -13.62
CA PHE A 106 0.71 -2.65 -14.52
C PHE A 106 0.61 -3.28 -15.92
N HIS A 107 0.92 -2.51 -16.94
CA HIS A 107 1.10 -3.06 -18.29
C HIS A 107 2.45 -3.79 -18.39
N PRO A 108 2.58 -4.81 -19.26
CA PRO A 108 3.88 -5.43 -19.51
C PRO A 108 4.98 -4.43 -19.92
N SER A 109 4.59 -3.35 -20.62
CA SER A 109 5.49 -2.25 -21.01
C SER A 109 6.08 -1.49 -19.81
N ASP A 110 5.35 -1.39 -18.70
CA ASP A 110 5.79 -0.63 -17.52
C ASP A 110 7.03 -1.28 -16.87
N PHE A 111 7.26 -2.57 -17.13
CA PHE A 111 8.46 -3.28 -16.68
C PHE A 111 9.68 -3.04 -17.56
N LYS A 112 9.52 -2.36 -18.72
CA LYS A 112 10.55 -2.17 -19.75
C LYS A 112 10.70 -0.70 -20.19
N VAL A 113 10.44 0.23 -19.30
CA VAL A 113 10.44 1.67 -19.60
C VAL A 113 11.80 2.13 -20.14
N ARG A 114 12.92 1.67 -19.56
CA ARG A 114 14.23 2.02 -20.07
C ARG A 114 14.49 1.49 -21.48
N THR A 115 14.11 0.24 -21.73
CA THR A 115 14.29 -0.38 -23.04
C THR A 115 13.40 0.24 -24.11
N LEU A 116 12.16 0.56 -23.77
CA LEU A 116 11.14 1.04 -24.73
C LEU A 116 11.23 2.55 -24.95
N ASP A 117 11.41 3.33 -23.89
CA ASP A 117 11.28 4.79 -23.91
C ASP A 117 12.61 5.51 -23.69
N GLY A 118 13.67 4.79 -23.32
CA GLY A 118 15.01 5.35 -23.09
C GLY A 118 15.17 6.11 -21.78
N VAL A 119 14.14 6.15 -20.90
CA VAL A 119 14.15 6.86 -19.62
C VAL A 119 13.97 5.89 -18.45
N GLY A 120 14.30 6.33 -17.23
CA GLY A 120 14.13 5.51 -16.02
C GLY A 120 15.00 4.24 -16.03
N ALA A 121 14.46 3.15 -15.54
CA ALA A 121 15.07 1.82 -15.46
C ALA A 121 14.05 0.73 -15.79
N ASP A 122 14.53 -0.39 -16.32
CA ASP A 122 13.71 -1.60 -16.42
C ASP A 122 13.60 -2.27 -15.04
N TRP A 123 12.46 -2.88 -14.77
CA TRP A 123 12.32 -3.74 -13.60
C TRP A 123 13.12 -5.03 -13.78
N PRO A 124 13.68 -5.60 -12.71
CA PRO A 124 14.41 -6.86 -12.76
C PRO A 124 13.52 -8.09 -12.96
N VAL A 125 12.20 -7.88 -12.97
CA VAL A 125 11.15 -8.88 -13.16
C VAL A 125 10.26 -8.49 -14.32
N SER A 126 9.58 -9.45 -14.93
CA SER A 126 8.60 -9.23 -15.99
C SER A 126 7.17 -9.28 -15.46
N TYR A 127 6.22 -8.79 -16.25
CA TYR A 127 4.79 -8.95 -15.97
C TYR A 127 4.43 -10.44 -15.81
N GLN A 128 4.93 -11.30 -16.70
CA GLN A 128 4.62 -12.73 -16.71
C GLN A 128 5.07 -13.45 -15.43
N GLU A 129 6.17 -13.03 -14.84
CA GLU A 129 6.62 -13.57 -13.57
C GLU A 129 5.72 -13.14 -12.40
N LEU A 130 5.11 -11.97 -12.49
CA LEU A 130 4.20 -11.45 -11.46
C LEU A 130 2.73 -11.80 -11.71
N GLU A 131 2.36 -12.20 -12.90
CA GLU A 131 0.96 -12.49 -13.26
C GLU A 131 0.23 -13.44 -12.31
N PRO A 132 0.83 -14.58 -11.87
CA PRO A 132 0.18 -15.46 -10.91
C PRO A 132 -0.14 -14.79 -9.56
N TYR A 133 0.70 -13.85 -9.16
CA TYR A 133 0.50 -13.09 -7.92
C TYR A 133 -0.54 -11.98 -8.10
N PHE A 134 -0.61 -11.35 -9.27
CA PHE A 134 -1.72 -10.45 -9.60
C PHE A 134 -3.05 -11.18 -9.59
N ASP A 135 -3.12 -12.38 -10.16
CA ASP A 135 -4.33 -13.20 -10.17
C ASP A 135 -4.76 -13.60 -8.75
N LEU A 136 -3.81 -13.99 -7.90
CA LEU A 136 -4.06 -14.31 -6.51
C LEU A 136 -4.60 -13.08 -5.77
N ASN A 137 -3.95 -11.95 -5.92
CA ASN A 137 -4.31 -10.71 -5.26
C ASN A 137 -5.69 -10.20 -5.72
N ASP A 138 -5.97 -10.22 -7.03
CA ASP A 138 -7.27 -9.82 -7.57
C ASP A 138 -8.41 -10.66 -6.97
N ARG A 139 -8.20 -11.97 -6.83
CA ARG A 139 -9.19 -12.87 -6.18
C ARG A 139 -9.37 -12.57 -4.70
N MET A 140 -8.27 -12.35 -3.97
CA MET A 140 -8.33 -12.06 -2.53
C MET A 140 -8.99 -10.72 -2.24
N MET A 141 -8.71 -9.72 -3.06
CA MET A 141 -9.28 -8.37 -2.94
C MET A 141 -10.68 -8.24 -3.52
N GLY A 142 -11.14 -9.21 -4.31
CA GLY A 142 -12.41 -9.12 -5.01
C GLY A 142 -12.40 -8.05 -6.11
N VAL A 143 -11.28 -7.90 -6.84
CA VAL A 143 -11.13 -6.87 -7.87
C VAL A 143 -12.06 -7.15 -9.04
N ALA A 144 -12.99 -6.22 -9.30
CA ALA A 144 -13.86 -6.24 -10.47
C ALA A 144 -13.19 -5.54 -11.67
N GLY A 145 -13.55 -5.96 -12.88
CA GLY A 145 -13.06 -5.32 -14.09
C GLY A 145 -13.69 -5.90 -15.35
N LEU A 146 -13.44 -5.26 -16.48
CA LEU A 146 -13.91 -5.73 -17.78
C LEU A 146 -13.12 -6.97 -18.20
N VAL A 147 -13.84 -8.06 -18.43
CA VAL A 147 -13.24 -9.28 -18.99
C VAL A 147 -12.90 -9.02 -20.47
N GLY A 148 -11.66 -9.33 -20.86
CA GLY A 148 -11.21 -9.18 -22.23
C GLY A 148 -10.81 -7.74 -22.60
N ASP A 149 -10.50 -6.90 -21.63
CA ASP A 149 -9.85 -5.62 -21.90
C ASP A 149 -8.51 -5.87 -22.60
N THR A 150 -8.38 -5.40 -23.83
CA THR A 150 -7.20 -5.62 -24.67
C THR A 150 -5.98 -4.79 -24.24
N ALA A 151 -6.16 -3.83 -23.35
CA ALA A 151 -5.05 -3.04 -22.78
C ALA A 151 -4.20 -3.85 -21.79
N TYR A 152 -4.75 -4.96 -21.29
CA TYR A 152 -4.07 -5.84 -20.33
C TYR A 152 -4.02 -7.27 -20.83
N PRO A 153 -3.04 -8.06 -20.39
CA PRO A 153 -3.07 -9.50 -20.58
C PRO A 153 -4.37 -10.11 -20.04
N PRO A 154 -4.85 -11.21 -20.63
CA PRO A 154 -6.06 -11.88 -20.16
C PRO A 154 -5.93 -12.22 -18.69
N LYS A 155 -6.93 -11.84 -17.88
CA LYS A 155 -7.00 -12.23 -16.47
C LYS A 155 -7.54 -13.65 -16.37
N SER A 156 -7.01 -14.41 -15.42
CA SER A 156 -7.62 -15.69 -15.05
C SER A 156 -9.03 -15.45 -14.51
N PRO A 157 -9.99 -16.31 -14.86
CA PRO A 157 -11.38 -16.19 -14.38
C PRO A 157 -11.50 -16.39 -12.87
#